data_e9332ff09764b5b82cecae90187ec4d8
#
_entry.id   e9332ff09764b5b82cecae90187ec4d8
#
_cell.length_a   1.000
_cell.length_b   1.000
_cell.length_c   1.000
_cell.angle_alpha   90.00
_cell.angle_beta   90.00
_cell.angle_gamma   90.00
#
_symmetry.space_group_name_H-M   'P 1'
#
loop_
_entity.id
_entity.type
_entity.pdbx_description
1 polymer ?
#
loop_
_entity_poly.entity_id
_entity_poly.type
_entity_poly.pdbx_seq_one_letter_code
_entity_poly.pdbx_strand_id
1 'polypeptide(L)'
;MKLALAQINTTVGDLEGNVNRVLDAARSVPEADLVIFPELTVPGYPPRDILYDATFIEAVGAATNDLVTRSKGLPPLLFGSLERSGIKLYEHPALYNTAFLVKNGKLQAAQFKQLLPVYDVFYEPRWFVPGERTLPPVEIVGKKLGVLICEDMWDEEYPVHPGADLKAMGADILVCISASPYRKGAVANRLHHARRQGLPLVFVNSVGANDELIFDGGSFVLEGERCRQFEEEVRKVTIDDGRQTVVDGPSSMVEQEEVFHALVLGLRDFARKNGLKKGVIGLSGGIDSAVAAVIAVEALGASNVTAIAIPSRFTDPRSTQTAREMAEALDMPFEVVELEWMHLASEQSLGPERSAGVIGENLQARLRMMVLMSFVNQGGGFLINTSNKTELTVGYSTLYGDAAGAISPLGDLTKPEVYKLAHWINEKFDGVIPEFILTRKPSAELKDGQVDPFDYDVISPELEALVRENRSNASMRASEHKRWQTGLVLKVSEKAFGRGRMMPITRK
;
A
#
# COMPACT_ATOMS: atom_id res chain seq x y z
N MET A 1 27.44 20.40 -3.66
CA MET A 1 26.05 20.66 -3.99
C MET A 1 25.18 20.11 -2.86
N LYS A 2 24.29 20.94 -2.32
CA LYS A 2 23.37 20.58 -1.22
C LYS A 2 22.00 20.24 -1.78
N LEU A 3 21.57 19.00 -1.66
CA LEU A 3 20.25 18.54 -2.07
C LEU A 3 19.35 18.29 -0.85
N ALA A 4 18.06 18.44 -1.01
CA ALA A 4 17.08 17.99 -0.05
C ALA A 4 16.15 16.96 -0.70
N LEU A 5 16.15 15.75 -0.16
CA LEU A 5 15.25 14.65 -0.55
C LEU A 5 13.98 14.80 0.27
N ALA A 6 12.90 15.25 -0.37
CA ALA A 6 11.61 15.50 0.28
C ALA A 6 10.66 14.32 0.03
N GLN A 7 10.74 13.32 0.88
CA GLN A 7 9.89 12.15 0.92
C GLN A 7 8.58 12.50 1.63
N ILE A 8 7.53 12.81 0.86
CA ILE A 8 6.26 13.32 1.39
C ILE A 8 5.08 12.42 1.06
N ASN A 9 4.05 12.47 1.92
CA ASN A 9 2.81 11.70 1.80
C ASN A 9 1.71 12.53 1.14
N THR A 10 1.60 12.44 -0.17
CA THR A 10 0.57 13.13 -0.95
C THR A 10 -0.75 12.36 -0.95
N THR A 11 -1.86 13.08 -1.13
CA THR A 11 -3.19 12.50 -1.29
C THR A 11 -3.68 12.76 -2.71
N VAL A 12 -4.16 11.73 -3.39
CA VAL A 12 -4.71 11.86 -4.75
C VAL A 12 -5.87 12.85 -4.75
N GLY A 13 -5.79 13.88 -5.59
CA GLY A 13 -6.83 14.90 -5.74
C GLY A 13 -6.79 16.04 -4.72
N ASP A 14 -6.02 15.95 -3.64
CA ASP A 14 -5.85 17.05 -2.68
C ASP A 14 -4.78 18.05 -3.18
N LEU A 15 -5.12 18.77 -4.25
CA LEU A 15 -4.18 19.64 -4.95
C LEU A 15 -3.61 20.74 -4.05
N GLU A 16 -4.45 21.39 -3.25
CA GLU A 16 -4.03 22.44 -2.31
C GLU A 16 -3.16 21.87 -1.18
N GLY A 17 -3.58 20.76 -0.57
CA GLY A 17 -2.82 20.10 0.48
C GLY A 17 -1.45 19.61 -0.02
N ASN A 18 -1.38 19.04 -1.21
CA ASN A 18 -0.12 18.59 -1.81
C ASN A 18 0.82 19.78 -2.11
N VAL A 19 0.31 20.89 -2.67
CA VAL A 19 1.09 22.12 -2.89
C VAL A 19 1.60 22.68 -1.58
N ASN A 20 0.77 22.73 -0.53
CA ASN A 20 1.20 23.20 0.79
C ASN A 20 2.32 22.34 1.38
N ARG A 21 2.24 21.00 1.27
CA ARG A 21 3.31 20.08 1.70
C ARG A 21 4.62 20.33 0.98
N VAL A 22 4.59 20.56 -0.34
CA VAL A 22 5.76 20.92 -1.12
C VAL A 22 6.41 22.22 -0.61
N LEU A 23 5.60 23.25 -0.40
CA LEU A 23 6.09 24.54 0.06
C LEU A 23 6.63 24.46 1.49
N ASP A 24 5.99 23.73 2.39
CA ASP A 24 6.46 23.58 3.77
C ASP A 24 7.76 22.79 3.84
N ALA A 25 7.90 21.72 3.04
CA ALA A 25 9.15 21.00 2.89
C ALA A 25 10.27 21.90 2.37
N ALA A 26 10.00 22.72 1.35
CA ALA A 26 10.98 23.64 0.79
C ALA A 26 11.41 24.74 1.78
N ARG A 27 10.46 25.25 2.57
CA ARG A 27 10.73 26.25 3.64
C ARG A 27 11.62 25.70 4.76
N SER A 28 11.55 24.39 5.02
CA SER A 28 12.34 23.74 6.08
C SER A 28 13.84 23.64 5.73
N VAL A 29 14.20 23.87 4.47
CA VAL A 29 15.59 23.67 3.96
C VAL A 29 16.04 24.84 3.07
N PRO A 30 16.01 26.10 3.57
CA PRO A 30 16.28 27.29 2.76
C PRO A 30 17.68 27.35 2.17
N GLU A 31 18.63 26.59 2.70
CA GLU A 31 20.02 26.48 2.26
C GLU A 31 20.26 25.44 1.16
N ALA A 32 19.22 24.71 0.71
CA ALA A 32 19.38 23.70 -0.32
C ALA A 32 19.59 24.34 -1.71
N ASP A 33 20.45 23.74 -2.50
CA ASP A 33 20.63 24.12 -3.91
C ASP A 33 19.49 23.60 -4.79
N LEU A 34 18.83 22.52 -4.36
CA LEU A 34 17.65 21.92 -4.99
C LEU A 34 16.88 21.08 -3.96
N VAL A 35 15.53 21.20 -3.95
CA VAL A 35 14.64 20.31 -3.23
C VAL A 35 13.95 19.39 -4.23
N ILE A 36 14.01 18.08 -3.99
CA ILE A 36 13.55 17.05 -4.90
C ILE A 36 12.34 16.33 -4.29
N PHE A 37 11.26 16.28 -5.03
CA PHE A 37 9.99 15.67 -4.64
C PHE A 37 9.68 14.45 -5.51
N PRO A 38 8.74 13.57 -5.07
CA PRO A 38 8.36 12.37 -5.82
C PRO A 38 7.68 12.64 -7.17
N GLU A 39 7.47 11.55 -7.93
CA GLU A 39 6.66 11.48 -9.12
C GLU A 39 5.21 11.90 -8.82
N LEU A 40 4.55 12.61 -9.76
CA LEU A 40 3.15 13.07 -9.66
C LEU A 40 2.79 13.68 -8.28
N THR A 41 3.71 14.42 -7.70
CA THR A 41 3.55 15.03 -6.38
C THR A 41 2.31 15.93 -6.29
N VAL A 42 2.04 16.74 -7.34
CA VAL A 42 0.90 17.69 -7.31
C VAL A 42 -0.44 16.98 -7.38
N PRO A 43 -0.73 16.10 -8.35
CA PRO A 43 -2.01 15.39 -8.41
C PRO A 43 -2.12 14.26 -7.37
N GLY A 44 -1.01 13.76 -6.82
CA GLY A 44 -0.91 12.51 -6.07
C GLY A 44 -0.85 11.28 -6.98
N TYR A 45 -0.21 10.19 -6.53
CA TYR A 45 -0.06 8.95 -7.30
C TYR A 45 -0.75 7.77 -6.59
N PRO A 46 -1.49 6.90 -7.31
CA PRO A 46 -1.85 6.95 -8.73
C PRO A 46 -3.19 7.67 -8.96
N PRO A 47 -3.26 8.65 -9.85
CA PRO A 47 -4.49 9.41 -10.10
C PRO A 47 -5.55 8.62 -10.89
N ARG A 48 -5.17 7.62 -11.65
CA ARG A 48 -6.07 6.71 -12.38
C ARG A 48 -7.13 7.43 -13.23
N ASP A 49 -8.38 6.94 -13.25
CA ASP A 49 -9.46 7.42 -14.12
C ASP A 49 -9.97 8.85 -13.79
N ILE A 50 -9.53 9.45 -12.69
CA ILE A 50 -9.76 10.88 -12.44
C ILE A 50 -9.09 11.74 -13.53
N LEU A 51 -8.08 11.21 -14.24
CA LEU A 51 -7.42 11.84 -15.37
C LEU A 51 -8.29 11.93 -16.63
N TYR A 52 -9.50 11.35 -16.64
CA TYR A 52 -10.49 11.60 -17.69
C TYR A 52 -11.36 12.83 -17.41
N ASP A 53 -11.34 13.36 -16.21
CA ASP A 53 -12.03 14.61 -15.87
C ASP A 53 -11.20 15.82 -16.33
N ALA A 54 -11.69 16.52 -17.35
CA ALA A 54 -11.02 17.70 -17.89
C ALA A 54 -10.89 18.81 -16.85
N THR A 55 -11.86 18.93 -15.93
CA THR A 55 -11.84 19.95 -14.86
C THR A 55 -10.75 19.64 -13.83
N PHE A 56 -10.51 18.37 -13.54
CA PHE A 56 -9.41 17.96 -12.68
C PHE A 56 -8.05 18.28 -13.33
N ILE A 57 -7.88 17.99 -14.62
CA ILE A 57 -6.63 18.32 -15.36
C ILE A 57 -6.35 19.83 -15.33
N GLU A 58 -7.39 20.65 -15.53
CA GLU A 58 -7.27 22.11 -15.45
C GLU A 58 -6.89 22.57 -14.03
N ALA A 59 -7.50 21.98 -13.02
CA ALA A 59 -7.19 22.26 -11.62
C ALA A 59 -5.74 21.88 -11.26
N VAL A 60 -5.21 20.75 -11.78
CA VAL A 60 -3.79 20.38 -11.61
C VAL A 60 -2.88 21.43 -12.24
N GLY A 61 -3.20 21.91 -13.44
CA GLY A 61 -2.45 22.98 -14.09
C GLY A 61 -2.46 24.28 -13.27
N ALA A 62 -3.61 24.66 -12.72
CA ALA A 62 -3.74 25.82 -11.84
C ALA A 62 -2.94 25.66 -10.54
N ALA A 63 -3.00 24.49 -9.90
CA ALA A 63 -2.24 24.18 -8.69
C ALA A 63 -0.72 24.18 -8.94
N THR A 64 -0.28 23.67 -10.11
CA THR A 64 1.13 23.74 -10.52
C THR A 64 1.58 25.21 -10.68
N ASN A 65 0.77 26.07 -11.28
CA ASN A 65 1.07 27.50 -11.42
C ASN A 65 1.05 28.23 -10.06
N ASP A 66 0.15 27.86 -9.15
CA ASP A 66 0.13 28.38 -7.79
C ASP A 66 1.42 28.02 -7.04
N LEU A 67 1.86 26.76 -7.14
CA LEU A 67 3.14 26.31 -6.59
C LEU A 67 4.30 27.16 -7.13
N VAL A 68 4.39 27.38 -8.44
CA VAL A 68 5.41 28.23 -9.05
C VAL A 68 5.39 29.64 -8.47
N THR A 69 4.20 30.21 -8.32
CA THR A 69 4.04 31.59 -7.81
C THR A 69 4.48 31.70 -6.35
N ARG A 70 4.06 30.74 -5.52
CA ARG A 70 4.32 30.72 -4.07
C ARG A 70 5.73 30.24 -3.71
N SER A 71 6.45 29.61 -4.63
CA SER A 71 7.84 29.17 -4.44
C SER A 71 8.87 30.28 -4.63
N LYS A 72 8.46 31.51 -5.00
CA LYS A 72 9.39 32.64 -5.13
C LYS A 72 10.13 32.88 -3.81
N GLY A 73 11.47 32.94 -3.91
CA GLY A 73 12.34 33.11 -2.74
C GLY A 73 12.67 31.80 -2.01
N LEU A 74 12.12 30.67 -2.41
CA LEU A 74 12.52 29.34 -1.96
C LEU A 74 13.63 28.77 -2.84
N PRO A 75 14.35 27.71 -2.38
CA PRO A 75 15.27 26.96 -3.23
C PRO A 75 14.59 26.46 -4.51
N PRO A 76 15.32 26.17 -5.58
CA PRO A 76 14.80 25.48 -6.75
C PRO A 76 14.09 24.17 -6.36
N LEU A 77 12.97 23.85 -7.05
CA LEU A 77 12.17 22.65 -6.78
C LEU A 77 12.14 21.76 -8.02
N LEU A 78 12.40 20.46 -7.85
CA LEU A 78 12.16 19.41 -8.84
C LEU A 78 11.01 18.53 -8.34
N PHE A 79 9.90 18.47 -9.08
CA PHE A 79 8.70 17.75 -8.66
C PHE A 79 7.91 17.17 -9.83
N GLY A 80 7.11 16.11 -9.56
CA GLY A 80 6.25 15.51 -10.55
C GLY A 80 4.86 16.17 -10.65
N SER A 81 4.38 16.37 -11.88
CA SER A 81 3.01 16.82 -12.19
C SER A 81 2.60 16.35 -13.60
N LEU A 82 1.52 16.89 -14.12
CA LEU A 82 0.94 16.56 -15.42
C LEU A 82 1.22 17.66 -16.45
N GLU A 83 1.42 17.25 -17.71
CA GLU A 83 1.41 18.15 -18.86
C GLU A 83 0.54 17.61 -19.98
N ARG A 84 -0.19 18.49 -20.70
CA ARG A 84 -0.98 18.09 -21.86
C ARG A 84 -0.07 17.77 -23.04
N SER A 85 -0.21 16.58 -23.61
CA SER A 85 0.60 16.16 -24.78
C SER A 85 0.15 16.77 -26.12
N GLY A 86 -1.05 17.32 -26.16
CA GLY A 86 -1.69 17.70 -27.43
C GLY A 86 -2.30 16.53 -28.22
N ILE A 87 -2.08 15.29 -27.78
CA ILE A 87 -2.60 14.07 -28.40
C ILE A 87 -3.92 13.68 -27.71
N LYS A 88 -4.81 13.01 -28.44
CA LYS A 88 -6.02 12.39 -27.88
C LYS A 88 -5.87 10.88 -27.89
N LEU A 89 -6.23 10.25 -26.76
CA LEU A 89 -6.42 8.80 -26.61
C LEU A 89 -7.90 8.54 -26.35
N TYR A 90 -8.57 7.80 -27.24
CA TYR A 90 -9.99 7.43 -27.05
C TYR A 90 -10.88 8.62 -26.67
N GLU A 91 -10.81 9.74 -27.42
CA GLU A 91 -11.54 11.00 -27.18
C GLU A 91 -11.11 11.80 -25.93
N HIS A 92 -10.22 11.29 -25.09
CA HIS A 92 -9.68 12.00 -23.94
C HIS A 92 -8.31 12.64 -24.25
N PRO A 93 -7.97 13.77 -23.65
CA PRO A 93 -6.63 14.34 -23.77
C PRO A 93 -5.60 13.37 -23.19
N ALA A 94 -4.62 12.96 -23.96
CA ALA A 94 -3.48 12.24 -23.43
C ALA A 94 -2.55 13.20 -22.69
N LEU A 95 -1.90 12.70 -21.64
CA LEU A 95 -1.06 13.48 -20.76
C LEU A 95 0.39 12.96 -20.81
N TYR A 96 1.34 13.82 -20.50
CA TYR A 96 2.66 13.43 -20.07
C TYR A 96 2.71 13.37 -18.55
N ASN A 97 3.34 12.34 -18.01
CA ASN A 97 3.86 12.30 -16.63
C ASN A 97 5.17 13.05 -16.66
N THR A 98 5.23 14.22 -16.02
CA THR A 98 6.28 15.22 -16.24
C THR A 98 6.99 15.55 -14.93
N ALA A 99 8.33 15.53 -14.97
CA ALA A 99 9.17 16.16 -13.96
C ALA A 99 9.36 17.63 -14.33
N PHE A 100 8.99 18.52 -13.42
CA PHE A 100 9.16 19.97 -13.58
C PHE A 100 10.25 20.52 -12.68
N LEU A 101 11.05 21.42 -13.22
CA LEU A 101 11.98 22.25 -12.46
C LEU A 101 11.42 23.67 -12.34
N VAL A 102 11.30 24.17 -11.11
CA VAL A 102 11.06 25.60 -10.83
C VAL A 102 12.34 26.23 -10.31
N LYS A 103 12.82 27.23 -11.01
CA LYS A 103 14.00 28.03 -10.64
C LYS A 103 13.75 29.49 -10.91
N ASN A 104 13.94 30.36 -9.91
CA ASN A 104 13.69 31.81 -10.03
C ASN A 104 12.29 32.17 -10.55
N GLY A 105 11.26 31.44 -10.12
CA GLY A 105 9.88 31.64 -10.54
C GLY A 105 9.59 31.28 -11.99
N LYS A 106 10.47 30.52 -12.66
CA LYS A 106 10.28 29.98 -14.00
C LYS A 106 10.09 28.48 -13.93
N LEU A 107 9.01 27.99 -14.54
CA LEU A 107 8.72 26.58 -14.71
C LEU A 107 9.29 26.10 -16.06
N GLN A 108 9.94 24.95 -16.05
CA GLN A 108 10.35 24.23 -17.24
C GLN A 108 10.16 22.72 -17.05
N ALA A 109 9.80 21.99 -18.10
CA ALA A 109 9.86 20.54 -18.09
C ALA A 109 11.33 20.11 -18.03
N ALA A 110 11.66 19.28 -17.04
CA ALA A 110 12.98 18.68 -16.88
C ALA A 110 13.06 17.30 -17.54
N GLN A 111 11.93 16.56 -17.57
CA GLN A 111 11.78 15.29 -18.29
C GLN A 111 10.32 14.93 -18.46
N PHE A 112 10.02 14.17 -19.52
CA PHE A 112 8.78 13.42 -19.71
C PHE A 112 9.06 11.93 -19.53
N LYS A 113 8.25 11.24 -18.73
CA LYS A 113 8.40 9.80 -18.53
C LYS A 113 8.34 9.06 -19.86
N GLN A 114 9.35 8.25 -20.17
CA GLN A 114 9.43 7.52 -21.42
C GLN A 114 8.94 6.08 -21.29
N LEU A 115 9.19 5.45 -20.15
CA LEU A 115 8.82 4.07 -19.87
C LEU A 115 7.53 4.03 -19.05
N LEU A 116 6.45 3.54 -19.66
CA LEU A 116 5.12 3.47 -19.05
C LEU A 116 4.82 2.01 -18.69
N PRO A 117 4.81 1.64 -17.40
CA PRO A 117 4.59 0.25 -16.99
C PRO A 117 3.17 -0.22 -17.26
N VAL A 118 3.05 -1.51 -17.66
CA VAL A 118 1.78 -2.20 -17.98
C VAL A 118 1.62 -3.51 -17.21
N TYR A 119 2.43 -3.75 -16.21
CA TYR A 119 2.45 -4.97 -15.42
C TYR A 119 1.94 -4.74 -14.00
N ASP A 120 1.51 -5.81 -13.33
CA ASP A 120 0.96 -5.82 -11.97
C ASP A 120 -0.18 -4.81 -11.78
N VAL A 121 0.02 -3.80 -10.94
CA VAL A 121 -0.96 -2.75 -10.64
C VAL A 121 -0.90 -1.56 -11.60
N PHE A 122 0.12 -1.54 -12.46
CA PHE A 122 0.36 -0.43 -13.37
C PHE A 122 -0.39 -0.60 -14.68
N TYR A 123 -0.94 0.51 -15.18
CA TYR A 123 -1.63 0.59 -16.45
C TYR A 123 -1.51 1.99 -17.05
N GLU A 124 -0.30 2.56 -16.99
CA GLU A 124 -0.04 3.96 -17.32
C GLU A 124 -0.36 4.38 -18.76
N PRO A 125 -0.16 3.53 -19.80
CA PRO A 125 -0.55 3.91 -21.18
C PRO A 125 -2.04 4.19 -21.38
N ARG A 126 -2.88 3.87 -20.39
CA ARG A 126 -4.31 4.23 -20.40
C ARG A 126 -4.53 5.73 -20.36
N TRP A 127 -3.63 6.49 -19.73
CA TRP A 127 -3.77 7.92 -19.46
C TRP A 127 -2.61 8.75 -20.00
N PHE A 128 -1.42 8.14 -20.09
CA PHE A 128 -0.19 8.82 -20.47
C PHE A 128 0.31 8.34 -21.83
N VAL A 129 0.99 9.23 -22.51
CA VAL A 129 1.83 8.92 -23.67
C VAL A 129 3.30 9.04 -23.27
N PRO A 130 4.19 8.22 -23.82
CA PRO A 130 5.62 8.29 -23.51
C PRO A 130 6.22 9.58 -24.06
N GLY A 131 7.21 10.12 -23.34
CA GLY A 131 8.05 11.19 -23.87
C GLY A 131 8.75 10.75 -25.16
N GLU A 132 8.71 11.58 -26.18
CA GLU A 132 9.24 11.24 -27.52
C GLU A 132 10.77 11.13 -27.53
N ARG A 133 11.45 11.77 -26.59
CA ARG A 133 12.91 11.80 -26.46
C ARG A 133 13.34 12.16 -25.06
N THR A 134 14.56 11.79 -24.70
CA THR A 134 15.22 12.26 -23.50
C THR A 134 15.54 13.76 -23.61
N LEU A 135 15.10 14.55 -22.61
CA LEU A 135 15.43 15.97 -22.52
C LEU A 135 16.86 16.14 -21.95
N PRO A 136 17.59 17.20 -22.34
CA PRO A 136 18.93 17.45 -21.84
C PRO A 136 18.97 17.61 -20.31
N PRO A 137 20.10 17.23 -19.65
CA PRO A 137 20.29 17.48 -18.24
C PRO A 137 20.09 18.95 -17.85
N VAL A 138 19.50 19.18 -16.67
CA VAL A 138 19.30 20.54 -16.11
C VAL A 138 20.53 20.95 -15.30
N GLU A 139 20.89 22.24 -15.31
CA GLU A 139 22.06 22.73 -14.57
C GLU A 139 21.65 23.32 -13.21
N ILE A 140 22.26 22.78 -12.15
CA ILE A 140 22.15 23.25 -10.76
C ILE A 140 23.53 23.42 -10.18
N VAL A 141 23.90 24.65 -9.84
CA VAL A 141 25.21 25.02 -9.22
C VAL A 141 26.40 24.37 -9.95
N GLY A 142 26.41 24.53 -11.29
CA GLY A 142 27.50 24.03 -12.16
C GLY A 142 27.55 22.50 -12.35
N LYS A 143 26.57 21.75 -11.84
CA LYS A 143 26.41 20.32 -12.09
C LYS A 143 25.24 20.07 -13.04
N LYS A 144 25.41 19.12 -13.95
CA LYS A 144 24.36 18.66 -14.89
C LYS A 144 23.61 17.49 -14.31
N LEU A 145 22.35 17.72 -13.95
CA LEU A 145 21.46 16.70 -13.39
C LEU A 145 20.61 16.10 -14.50
N GLY A 146 20.76 14.81 -14.76
CA GLY A 146 19.89 14.02 -15.62
C GLY A 146 18.67 13.56 -14.81
N VAL A 147 17.46 13.88 -15.29
CA VAL A 147 16.23 13.53 -14.57
C VAL A 147 15.62 12.27 -15.15
N LEU A 148 15.24 11.32 -14.27
CA LEU A 148 14.48 10.10 -14.56
C LEU A 148 13.17 10.12 -13.78
N ILE A 149 12.14 9.48 -14.30
CA ILE A 149 10.84 9.34 -13.64
C ILE A 149 10.54 7.85 -13.46
N CYS A 150 10.68 7.37 -12.22
CA CYS A 150 10.28 6.04 -11.78
C CYS A 150 10.75 4.93 -12.72
N GLU A 151 9.85 4.41 -13.60
CA GLU A 151 10.12 3.32 -14.53
C GLU A 151 11.31 3.59 -15.48
N ASP A 152 11.65 4.85 -15.76
CA ASP A 152 12.82 5.19 -16.58
C ASP A 152 14.15 4.67 -16.00
N MET A 153 14.18 4.33 -14.71
CA MET A 153 15.33 3.69 -14.06
C MET A 153 15.33 2.15 -14.23
N TRP A 154 14.17 1.55 -14.56
CA TRP A 154 13.95 0.10 -14.66
C TRP A 154 14.06 -0.41 -16.11
N ASP A 155 14.92 0.18 -16.88
CA ASP A 155 15.01 0.10 -18.34
C ASP A 155 15.57 -1.22 -18.90
N GLU A 156 15.83 -2.23 -18.06
CA GLU A 156 16.54 -3.47 -18.45
C GLU A 156 15.86 -4.24 -19.58
N GLU A 157 14.53 -4.31 -19.55
CA GLU A 157 13.74 -5.06 -20.54
C GLU A 157 13.13 -4.16 -21.64
N TYR A 158 13.47 -2.87 -21.65
CA TYR A 158 12.94 -1.92 -22.61
C TYR A 158 13.95 -1.62 -23.73
N PRO A 159 13.48 -1.25 -24.95
CA PRO A 159 14.35 -0.87 -26.05
C PRO A 159 14.90 0.56 -25.91
N VAL A 160 14.48 1.33 -24.94
CA VAL A 160 14.86 2.72 -24.69
C VAL A 160 15.53 2.80 -23.33
N HIS A 161 16.64 3.52 -23.23
CA HIS A 161 17.47 3.60 -22.02
C HIS A 161 17.73 5.07 -21.61
N PRO A 162 16.75 5.73 -20.98
CA PRO A 162 16.84 7.17 -20.69
C PRO A 162 18.07 7.57 -19.86
N GLY A 163 18.50 6.71 -18.92
CA GLY A 163 19.70 6.94 -18.13
C GLY A 163 20.98 6.93 -18.95
N ALA A 164 21.10 6.04 -19.93
CA ALA A 164 22.22 5.99 -20.85
C ALA A 164 22.25 7.22 -21.77
N ASP A 165 21.11 7.67 -22.25
CA ASP A 165 21.00 8.89 -23.06
C ASP A 165 21.44 10.12 -22.27
N LEU A 166 20.98 10.26 -21.02
CA LEU A 166 21.38 11.36 -20.13
C LEU A 166 22.89 11.36 -19.87
N LYS A 167 23.47 10.18 -19.68
CA LYS A 167 24.92 10.01 -19.54
C LYS A 167 25.67 10.46 -20.80
N ALA A 168 25.18 10.07 -21.98
CA ALA A 168 25.75 10.48 -23.27
C ALA A 168 25.62 11.99 -23.51
N MET A 169 24.60 12.63 -22.97
CA MET A 169 24.41 14.09 -22.97
C MET A 169 25.27 14.81 -21.93
N GLY A 170 26.08 14.08 -21.16
CA GLY A 170 27.03 14.63 -20.19
C GLY A 170 26.39 14.95 -18.83
N ALA A 171 25.40 14.20 -18.38
CA ALA A 171 24.92 14.28 -17.00
C ALA A 171 26.03 13.87 -16.02
N ASP A 172 26.24 14.66 -14.96
CA ASP A 172 27.17 14.35 -13.87
C ASP A 172 26.51 13.42 -12.83
N ILE A 173 25.20 13.58 -12.60
CA ILE A 173 24.40 12.90 -11.59
C ILE A 173 23.03 12.61 -12.17
N LEU A 174 22.46 11.45 -11.85
CA LEU A 174 21.06 11.16 -12.14
C LEU A 174 20.19 11.45 -10.92
N VAL A 175 18.99 11.98 -11.16
CA VAL A 175 17.96 12.20 -10.15
C VAL A 175 16.70 11.47 -10.60
N CYS A 176 16.28 10.44 -9.88
CA CYS A 176 15.06 9.70 -10.15
C CYS A 176 13.98 10.11 -9.16
N ILE A 177 12.94 10.80 -9.64
CA ILE A 177 11.72 11.04 -8.89
C ILE A 177 10.76 9.86 -9.09
N SER A 178 10.17 9.34 -8.01
CA SER A 178 9.47 8.06 -8.07
C SER A 178 8.24 7.99 -7.18
N ALA A 179 7.28 7.16 -7.58
CA ALA A 179 6.20 6.62 -6.78
C ALA A 179 6.22 5.09 -6.89
N SER A 180 7.35 4.50 -6.50
CA SER A 180 7.58 3.05 -6.52
C SER A 180 6.94 2.41 -5.30
N PRO A 181 5.92 1.52 -5.47
CA PRO A 181 5.25 0.88 -4.35
C PRO A 181 6.18 -0.07 -3.57
N TYR A 182 5.86 -0.21 -2.28
CA TYR A 182 6.47 -1.20 -1.43
C TYR A 182 6.03 -2.62 -1.84
N ARG A 183 6.97 -3.52 -1.82
CA ARG A 183 6.81 -4.97 -1.75
C ARG A 183 8.03 -5.57 -1.06
N LYS A 184 7.90 -6.77 -0.53
CA LYS A 184 9.04 -7.49 0.06
C LYS A 184 10.22 -7.49 -0.92
N GLY A 185 11.40 -7.05 -0.48
CA GLY A 185 12.60 -6.93 -1.30
C GLY A 185 12.68 -5.69 -2.21
N ALA A 186 11.74 -4.74 -2.15
CA ALA A 186 11.71 -3.57 -3.02
C ALA A 186 12.99 -2.71 -2.94
N VAL A 187 13.54 -2.55 -1.74
CA VAL A 187 14.76 -1.73 -1.53
C VAL A 187 15.96 -2.32 -2.27
N ALA A 188 16.19 -3.63 -2.15
CA ALA A 188 17.30 -4.29 -2.84
C ALA A 188 17.16 -4.17 -4.36
N ASN A 189 15.94 -4.27 -4.86
CA ASN A 189 15.62 -4.15 -6.28
C ASN A 189 15.87 -2.73 -6.80
N ARG A 190 15.43 -1.69 -6.06
CA ARG A 190 15.73 -0.27 -6.40
C ARG A 190 17.23 0.01 -6.46
N LEU A 191 18.00 -0.49 -5.49
CA LEU A 191 19.45 -0.35 -5.48
C LEU A 191 20.11 -1.08 -6.65
N HIS A 192 19.62 -2.26 -7.04
CA HIS A 192 20.10 -2.98 -8.21
C HIS A 192 19.95 -2.13 -9.49
N HIS A 193 18.75 -1.62 -9.77
CA HIS A 193 18.50 -0.80 -10.96
C HIS A 193 19.24 0.56 -10.91
N ALA A 194 19.37 1.18 -9.74
CA ALA A 194 20.14 2.40 -9.58
C ALA A 194 21.62 2.21 -9.92
N ARG A 195 22.24 1.10 -9.48
CA ARG A 195 23.65 0.76 -9.82
C ARG A 195 23.86 0.55 -11.30
N ARG A 196 22.89 -0.04 -11.99
CA ARG A 196 22.96 -0.29 -13.44
C ARG A 196 23.05 0.98 -14.27
N GLN A 197 22.56 2.11 -13.77
CA GLN A 197 22.64 3.39 -14.49
C GLN A 197 24.07 3.90 -14.67
N GLY A 198 25.02 3.44 -13.85
CA GLY A 198 26.47 3.70 -14.03
C GLY A 198 26.87 5.17 -13.87
N LEU A 199 26.09 5.94 -13.11
CA LEU A 199 26.35 7.31 -12.64
C LEU A 199 25.95 7.42 -11.15
N PRO A 200 26.49 8.40 -10.40
CA PRO A 200 25.91 8.78 -9.12
C PRO A 200 24.42 9.05 -9.27
N LEU A 201 23.60 8.54 -8.34
CA LEU A 201 22.15 8.62 -8.46
C LEU A 201 21.51 9.02 -7.14
N VAL A 202 20.55 9.93 -7.22
CA VAL A 202 19.65 10.32 -6.13
C VAL A 202 18.26 9.80 -6.48
N PHE A 203 17.67 8.99 -5.60
CA PHE A 203 16.34 8.43 -5.74
C PHE A 203 15.42 9.05 -4.69
N VAL A 204 14.32 9.66 -5.11
CA VAL A 204 13.33 10.25 -4.20
C VAL A 204 11.97 9.60 -4.44
N ASN A 205 11.49 8.88 -3.43
CA ASN A 205 10.27 8.12 -3.50
C ASN A 205 9.14 8.74 -2.68
N SER A 206 7.90 8.50 -3.12
CA SER A 206 6.72 8.76 -2.31
C SER A 206 6.72 7.94 -1.02
N VAL A 207 6.08 8.46 0.03
CA VAL A 207 5.75 7.72 1.25
C VAL A 207 4.24 7.82 1.50
N GLY A 208 3.65 6.85 2.20
CA GLY A 208 2.21 6.81 2.49
C GLY A 208 1.51 5.67 1.77
N ALA A 209 0.17 5.72 1.74
CA ALA A 209 -0.62 4.75 1.00
C ALA A 209 -1.77 5.42 0.26
N ASN A 210 -2.08 4.90 -0.92
CA ASN A 210 -3.26 5.28 -1.72
C ASN A 210 -3.90 4.01 -2.27
N ASP A 211 -5.14 3.76 -1.91
CA ASP A 211 -5.86 2.50 -2.15
C ASP A 211 -5.05 1.29 -1.64
N GLU A 212 -4.82 0.28 -2.50
CA GLU A 212 -4.06 -0.92 -2.18
C GLU A 212 -2.53 -0.72 -2.15
N LEU A 213 -2.04 0.40 -2.67
CA LEU A 213 -0.61 0.66 -2.80
C LEU A 213 -0.04 1.36 -1.57
N ILE A 214 1.04 0.81 -1.07
CA ILE A 214 1.83 1.37 0.01
C ILE A 214 3.16 1.85 -0.58
N PHE A 215 3.58 3.04 -0.23
CA PHE A 215 4.85 3.64 -0.63
C PHE A 215 5.69 3.78 0.63
N ASP A 216 6.82 3.11 0.66
CA ASP A 216 7.68 3.05 1.84
C ASP A 216 8.66 4.22 1.95
N GLY A 217 8.69 5.10 0.95
CA GLY A 217 9.75 6.11 0.89
C GLY A 217 11.11 5.46 0.67
N GLY A 218 11.96 5.46 1.70
CA GLY A 218 13.30 4.89 1.60
C GLY A 218 14.14 5.57 0.52
N SER A 219 13.92 6.86 0.30
CA SER A 219 14.70 7.69 -0.63
C SER A 219 16.19 7.64 -0.29
N PHE A 220 17.08 7.67 -1.28
CA PHE A 220 18.49 7.47 -1.05
C PHE A 220 19.39 8.24 -2.04
N VAL A 221 20.62 8.49 -1.63
CA VAL A 221 21.75 8.71 -2.52
C VAL A 221 22.44 7.36 -2.72
N LEU A 222 22.67 6.95 -3.96
CA LEU A 222 23.34 5.68 -4.26
C LEU A 222 24.72 5.65 -3.61
N GLU A 223 25.02 4.59 -2.87
CA GLU A 223 26.21 4.42 -2.04
C GLU A 223 26.40 5.55 -0.98
N GLY A 224 25.31 6.18 -0.58
CA GLY A 224 25.26 7.30 0.36
C GLY A 224 24.10 7.22 1.34
N GLU A 225 23.64 8.37 1.85
CA GLU A 225 22.58 8.49 2.84
C GLU A 225 21.22 7.98 2.35
N ARG A 226 20.39 7.50 3.30
CA ARG A 226 19.03 7.02 3.05
C ARG A 226 18.03 7.65 4.03
N CYS A 227 16.84 7.99 3.54
CA CYS A 227 15.70 8.34 4.39
C CYS A 227 15.14 7.10 5.10
N ARG A 228 14.48 7.34 6.22
CA ARG A 228 13.75 6.28 6.94
C ARG A 228 12.60 5.77 6.09
N GLN A 229 12.33 4.47 6.18
CA GLN A 229 11.16 3.89 5.53
C GLN A 229 9.90 4.18 6.35
N PHE A 230 8.76 4.24 5.67
CA PHE A 230 7.40 4.40 6.22
C PHE A 230 7.14 5.72 6.97
N GLU A 231 8.02 6.70 6.87
CA GLU A 231 7.89 8.02 7.50
C GLU A 231 8.10 9.15 6.49
N GLU A 232 7.40 10.28 6.70
CA GLU A 232 7.71 11.52 5.97
C GLU A 232 9.05 12.08 6.47
N GLU A 233 9.91 12.48 5.54
CA GLU A 233 11.23 13.05 5.88
C GLU A 233 11.70 14.02 4.82
N VAL A 234 12.32 15.13 5.23
CA VAL A 234 13.10 16.02 4.35
C VAL A 234 14.58 15.89 4.74
N ARG A 235 15.31 15.04 4.02
CA ARG A 235 16.71 14.74 4.31
C ARG A 235 17.63 15.63 3.49
N LYS A 236 18.52 16.35 4.19
CA LYS A 236 19.58 17.14 3.58
C LYS A 236 20.79 16.26 3.32
N VAL A 237 21.29 16.29 2.08
CA VAL A 237 22.48 15.55 1.66
C VAL A 237 23.44 16.47 0.93
N THR A 238 24.73 16.25 1.10
CA THR A 238 25.75 16.98 0.38
C THR A 238 26.48 16.03 -0.59
N ILE A 239 26.52 16.39 -1.86
CA ILE A 239 27.26 15.65 -2.88
C ILE A 239 28.51 16.40 -3.20
N ASP A 240 29.67 15.86 -2.77
CA ASP A 240 30.99 16.37 -3.04
C ASP A 240 31.69 15.54 -4.12
N ASP A 241 32.61 16.17 -4.86
CA ASP A 241 33.38 15.50 -5.91
C ASP A 241 34.26 14.38 -5.32
N GLY A 242 33.81 13.12 -5.47
CA GLY A 242 34.60 11.91 -5.24
C GLY A 242 34.64 11.37 -3.81
N ARG A 243 33.89 11.90 -2.85
CA ARG A 243 33.70 11.29 -1.52
C ARG A 243 32.26 11.07 -1.22
N GLN A 244 31.79 9.85 -1.41
CA GLN A 244 30.53 9.36 -0.90
C GLN A 244 30.76 8.75 0.48
N THR A 245 29.94 9.10 1.45
CA THR A 245 29.89 8.38 2.71
C THR A 245 29.11 7.10 2.44
N VAL A 246 29.77 5.95 2.53
CA VAL A 246 29.12 4.66 2.38
C VAL A 246 28.11 4.51 3.51
N VAL A 247 26.85 4.46 3.16
CA VAL A 247 25.78 4.07 4.09
C VAL A 247 25.48 2.59 3.85
N ASP A 248 25.42 1.86 4.95
CA ASP A 248 25.21 0.43 4.98
C ASP A 248 24.04 -0.05 4.12
N GLY A 249 24.21 -1.21 3.56
CA GLY A 249 23.39 -2.11 2.78
C GLY A 249 21.86 -2.04 2.88
N PRO A 250 21.13 -3.12 2.55
CA PRO A 250 19.67 -3.18 2.57
C PRO A 250 19.14 -2.78 3.94
N SER A 251 17.88 -2.29 3.98
CA SER A 251 17.17 -1.91 5.22
C SER A 251 17.69 -2.65 6.46
N SER A 252 17.92 -1.93 7.54
CA SER A 252 18.26 -2.55 8.83
C SER A 252 17.08 -3.30 9.46
N MET A 253 15.89 -3.13 8.92
CA MET A 253 14.66 -3.81 9.35
C MET A 253 14.64 -5.26 8.86
N VAL A 254 14.15 -6.17 9.69
CA VAL A 254 13.82 -7.53 9.26
C VAL A 254 12.52 -7.50 8.46
N GLU A 255 12.27 -8.50 7.62
CA GLU A 255 11.10 -8.54 6.72
C GLU A 255 9.76 -8.37 7.47
N GLN A 256 9.62 -8.97 8.66
CA GLN A 256 8.41 -8.87 9.47
C GLN A 256 8.17 -7.43 9.94
N GLU A 257 9.22 -6.72 10.30
CA GLU A 257 9.17 -5.31 10.70
C GLU A 257 8.75 -4.41 9.54
N GLU A 258 9.35 -4.61 8.36
CA GLU A 258 8.93 -3.88 7.15
C GLU A 258 7.46 -4.12 6.81
N VAL A 259 7.03 -5.39 6.81
CA VAL A 259 5.63 -5.77 6.54
C VAL A 259 4.69 -5.15 7.56
N PHE A 260 5.02 -5.20 8.85
CA PHE A 260 4.22 -4.59 9.91
C PHE A 260 4.02 -3.09 9.69
N HIS A 261 5.12 -2.35 9.52
CA HIS A 261 5.05 -0.91 9.27
C HIS A 261 4.32 -0.55 7.98
N ALA A 262 4.47 -1.35 6.93
CA ALA A 262 3.73 -1.18 5.69
C ALA A 262 2.21 -1.31 5.93
N LEU A 263 1.76 -2.37 6.62
CA LEU A 263 0.34 -2.59 6.89
C LEU A 263 -0.26 -1.53 7.82
N VAL A 264 0.49 -1.12 8.84
CA VAL A 264 0.09 -0.01 9.73
C VAL A 264 -0.06 1.29 8.95
N LEU A 265 0.92 1.64 8.10
CA LEU A 265 0.85 2.84 7.24
C LEU A 265 -0.32 2.76 6.26
N GLY A 266 -0.53 1.60 5.63
CA GLY A 266 -1.61 1.35 4.69
C GLY A 266 -2.99 1.56 5.32
N LEU A 267 -3.23 0.97 6.48
CA LEU A 267 -4.50 1.09 7.20
C LEU A 267 -4.71 2.52 7.74
N ARG A 268 -3.67 3.14 8.29
CA ARG A 268 -3.71 4.54 8.78
C ARG A 268 -4.09 5.50 7.67
N ASP A 269 -3.45 5.40 6.52
CA ASP A 269 -3.71 6.29 5.39
C ASP A 269 -5.06 6.03 4.73
N PHE A 270 -5.49 4.76 4.63
CA PHE A 270 -6.85 4.44 4.21
C PHE A 270 -7.88 5.16 5.07
N ALA A 271 -7.78 5.06 6.38
CA ALA A 271 -8.71 5.72 7.29
C ALA A 271 -8.63 7.25 7.17
N ARG A 272 -7.43 7.82 7.29
CA ARG A 272 -7.19 9.27 7.27
C ARG A 272 -7.66 9.92 5.98
N LYS A 273 -7.28 9.36 4.83
CA LYS A 273 -7.60 9.93 3.50
C LYS A 273 -9.07 9.79 3.12
N ASN A 274 -9.80 8.84 3.72
CA ASN A 274 -11.25 8.70 3.57
C ASN A 274 -12.04 9.42 4.67
N GLY A 275 -11.40 10.16 5.58
CA GLY A 275 -12.08 10.84 6.70
C GLY A 275 -12.66 9.90 7.74
N LEU A 276 -12.24 8.64 7.76
CA LEU A 276 -12.68 7.62 8.70
C LEU A 276 -11.81 7.65 9.96
N LYS A 277 -12.43 7.48 11.13
CA LYS A 277 -11.71 7.58 12.41
C LYS A 277 -11.78 6.29 13.23
N LYS A 278 -12.84 5.49 13.06
CA LYS A 278 -13.10 4.32 13.90
C LYS A 278 -13.10 3.03 13.09
N GLY A 279 -12.41 2.02 13.60
CA GLY A 279 -12.41 0.66 13.07
C GLY A 279 -13.22 -0.28 13.95
N VAL A 280 -13.94 -1.21 13.35
CA VAL A 280 -14.58 -2.34 14.02
C VAL A 280 -13.92 -3.62 13.54
N ILE A 281 -13.61 -4.51 14.47
CA ILE A 281 -12.98 -5.81 14.15
C ILE A 281 -13.64 -6.95 14.92
N GLY A 282 -13.90 -8.06 14.27
CA GLY A 282 -14.28 -9.31 14.92
C GLY A 282 -13.05 -9.96 15.56
N LEU A 283 -12.97 -10.01 16.89
CA LEU A 283 -11.86 -10.63 17.61
C LEU A 283 -12.29 -12.03 18.08
N SER A 284 -11.93 -13.03 17.28
CA SER A 284 -12.43 -14.41 17.44
C SER A 284 -11.59 -15.28 18.39
N GLY A 285 -10.44 -14.80 18.85
CA GLY A 285 -9.43 -15.64 19.53
C GLY A 285 -8.61 -16.50 18.55
N GLY A 286 -8.67 -16.20 17.24
CA GLY A 286 -7.81 -16.78 16.21
C GLY A 286 -6.66 -15.85 15.83
N ILE A 287 -5.60 -16.43 15.25
CA ILE A 287 -4.33 -15.73 14.97
C ILE A 287 -4.53 -14.53 14.01
N ASP A 288 -5.36 -14.67 12.96
CA ASP A 288 -5.55 -13.61 11.97
C ASP A 288 -6.21 -12.39 12.60
N SER A 289 -7.30 -12.58 13.36
CA SER A 289 -7.97 -11.50 14.06
C SER A 289 -7.05 -10.82 15.10
N ALA A 290 -6.18 -11.60 15.75
CA ALA A 290 -5.20 -11.09 16.69
C ALA A 290 -4.17 -10.16 16.02
N VAL A 291 -3.53 -10.63 14.94
CA VAL A 291 -2.54 -9.81 14.20
C VAL A 291 -3.20 -8.58 13.60
N ALA A 292 -4.40 -8.74 13.00
CA ALA A 292 -5.13 -7.60 12.45
C ALA A 292 -5.52 -6.55 13.52
N ALA A 293 -5.83 -6.99 14.76
CA ALA A 293 -6.14 -6.08 15.86
C ALA A 293 -4.92 -5.26 16.28
N VAL A 294 -3.73 -5.85 16.38
CA VAL A 294 -2.49 -5.09 16.68
C VAL A 294 -2.21 -4.07 15.60
N ILE A 295 -2.28 -4.46 14.33
CA ILE A 295 -2.10 -3.53 13.20
C ILE A 295 -3.12 -2.39 13.27
N ALA A 296 -4.38 -2.69 13.60
CA ALA A 296 -5.43 -1.69 13.70
C ALA A 296 -5.20 -0.70 14.84
N VAL A 297 -4.78 -1.18 16.01
CA VAL A 297 -4.45 -0.34 17.18
C VAL A 297 -3.26 0.58 16.87
N GLU A 298 -2.21 0.07 16.28
CA GLU A 298 -1.04 0.87 15.86
C GLU A 298 -1.36 1.89 14.76
N ALA A 299 -2.31 1.55 13.88
CA ALA A 299 -2.71 2.46 12.80
C ALA A 299 -3.64 3.58 13.25
N LEU A 300 -4.61 3.29 14.13
CA LEU A 300 -5.74 4.16 14.46
C LEU A 300 -5.70 4.68 15.90
N GLY A 301 -4.92 4.05 16.78
CA GLY A 301 -4.94 4.24 18.22
C GLY A 301 -6.02 3.37 18.90
N ALA A 302 -5.71 2.84 20.08
CA ALA A 302 -6.51 1.85 20.80
C ALA A 302 -7.98 2.28 20.99
N SER A 303 -8.24 3.52 21.44
CA SER A 303 -9.59 4.06 21.65
C SER A 303 -10.46 4.18 20.39
N ASN A 304 -9.86 4.05 19.21
CA ASN A 304 -10.54 4.12 17.92
C ASN A 304 -10.81 2.76 17.28
N VAL A 305 -10.43 1.67 17.94
CA VAL A 305 -10.68 0.31 17.44
C VAL A 305 -11.57 -0.44 18.43
N THR A 306 -12.76 -0.85 17.99
CA THR A 306 -13.67 -1.63 18.80
C THR A 306 -13.60 -3.10 18.38
N ALA A 307 -13.21 -3.97 19.31
CA ALA A 307 -13.17 -5.41 19.14
C ALA A 307 -14.47 -6.05 19.62
N ILE A 308 -15.03 -6.95 18.81
CA ILE A 308 -16.26 -7.66 19.12
C ILE A 308 -16.00 -9.16 19.07
N ALA A 309 -16.19 -9.86 20.18
CA ALA A 309 -16.27 -11.32 20.23
C ALA A 309 -17.72 -11.76 20.03
N ILE A 310 -17.94 -12.73 19.15
CA ILE A 310 -19.30 -13.20 18.82
C ILE A 310 -19.34 -14.74 18.95
N PRO A 311 -19.29 -15.28 20.20
CA PRO A 311 -19.30 -16.72 20.43
C PRO A 311 -20.63 -17.35 20.03
N SER A 312 -20.56 -18.59 19.55
CA SER A 312 -21.69 -19.49 19.34
C SER A 312 -21.56 -20.70 20.26
N ARG A 313 -22.54 -21.61 20.24
CA ARG A 313 -22.49 -22.90 20.95
C ARG A 313 -21.26 -23.78 20.62
N PHE A 314 -20.60 -23.51 19.50
CA PHE A 314 -19.44 -24.24 19.00
C PHE A 314 -18.10 -23.57 19.37
N THR A 315 -18.14 -22.36 19.90
CA THR A 315 -16.92 -21.58 20.23
C THR A 315 -16.30 -22.11 21.52
N ASP A 316 -15.00 -22.40 21.47
CA ASP A 316 -14.24 -22.75 22.70
C ASP A 316 -14.25 -21.53 23.66
N PRO A 317 -14.69 -21.71 24.92
CA PRO A 317 -14.71 -20.60 25.88
C PRO A 317 -13.37 -19.87 26.02
N ARG A 318 -12.24 -20.59 25.83
CA ARG A 318 -10.88 -20.00 25.84
C ARG A 318 -10.69 -18.99 24.70
N SER A 319 -11.34 -19.18 23.54
CA SER A 319 -11.26 -18.23 22.43
C SER A 319 -11.80 -16.86 22.81
N THR A 320 -12.95 -16.80 23.47
CA THR A 320 -13.54 -15.54 23.97
C THR A 320 -12.72 -14.94 25.11
N GLN A 321 -12.19 -15.81 26.01
CA GLN A 321 -11.38 -15.35 27.13
C GLN A 321 -10.06 -14.73 26.65
N THR A 322 -9.34 -15.39 25.73
CA THR A 322 -8.06 -14.87 25.20
C THR A 322 -8.29 -13.64 24.31
N ALA A 323 -9.42 -13.54 23.61
CA ALA A 323 -9.79 -12.31 22.92
C ALA A 323 -9.97 -11.13 23.89
N ARG A 324 -10.59 -11.37 25.05
CA ARG A 324 -10.73 -10.34 26.11
C ARG A 324 -9.36 -9.94 26.67
N GLU A 325 -8.53 -10.90 27.05
CA GLU A 325 -7.18 -10.66 27.59
C GLU A 325 -6.35 -9.82 26.62
N MET A 326 -6.41 -10.14 25.34
CA MET A 326 -5.71 -9.39 24.31
C MET A 326 -6.26 -7.96 24.13
N ALA A 327 -7.58 -7.78 24.16
CA ALA A 327 -8.20 -6.47 24.07
C ALA A 327 -7.82 -5.57 25.27
N GLU A 328 -7.75 -6.16 26.47
CA GLU A 328 -7.26 -5.49 27.68
C GLU A 328 -5.78 -5.11 27.56
N ALA A 329 -4.93 -6.02 27.06
CA ALA A 329 -3.51 -5.75 26.84
C ALA A 329 -3.26 -4.65 25.79
N LEU A 330 -4.15 -4.51 24.80
CA LEU A 330 -4.11 -3.47 23.78
C LEU A 330 -4.84 -2.17 24.18
N ASP A 331 -5.44 -2.12 25.36
CA ASP A 331 -6.26 -0.98 25.86
C ASP A 331 -7.39 -0.58 24.87
N MET A 332 -8.01 -1.56 24.21
CA MET A 332 -9.05 -1.31 23.21
C MET A 332 -10.46 -1.65 23.73
N PRO A 333 -11.50 -0.90 23.35
CA PRO A 333 -12.89 -1.24 23.64
C PRO A 333 -13.23 -2.66 23.19
N PHE A 334 -13.83 -3.45 24.09
CA PHE A 334 -14.18 -4.85 23.83
C PHE A 334 -15.61 -5.15 24.25
N GLU A 335 -16.37 -5.78 23.36
CA GLU A 335 -17.73 -6.24 23.66
C GLU A 335 -17.90 -7.72 23.27
N VAL A 336 -18.81 -8.39 23.94
CA VAL A 336 -19.21 -9.77 23.66
C VAL A 336 -20.68 -9.78 23.28
N VAL A 337 -21.01 -10.33 22.12
CA VAL A 337 -22.38 -10.50 21.64
C VAL A 337 -22.64 -11.98 21.40
N GLU A 338 -23.45 -12.61 22.25
CA GLU A 338 -23.83 -14.01 22.10
C GLU A 338 -24.65 -14.24 20.82
N LEU A 339 -24.14 -15.15 19.94
CA LEU A 339 -24.78 -15.43 18.66
C LEU A 339 -26.06 -16.31 18.82
N GLU A 340 -26.18 -17.02 19.94
CA GLU A 340 -27.09 -18.12 20.13
C GLU A 340 -28.56 -17.80 19.80
N TRP A 341 -29.10 -16.68 20.32
CA TRP A 341 -30.50 -16.32 20.08
C TRP A 341 -30.79 -16.02 18.61
N MET A 342 -29.88 -15.34 17.94
CA MET A 342 -30.03 -15.03 16.51
C MET A 342 -29.91 -16.30 15.67
N HIS A 343 -28.99 -17.20 16.05
CA HIS A 343 -28.80 -18.48 15.39
C HIS A 343 -30.03 -19.36 15.50
N LEU A 344 -30.58 -19.56 16.73
CA LEU A 344 -31.81 -20.32 16.98
C LEU A 344 -33.03 -19.75 16.22
N ALA A 345 -33.21 -18.44 16.26
CA ALA A 345 -34.31 -17.80 15.53
C ALA A 345 -34.19 -18.01 14.02
N SER A 346 -32.96 -17.95 13.50
CA SER A 346 -32.69 -18.19 12.08
C SER A 346 -32.94 -19.67 11.69
N GLU A 347 -32.47 -20.63 12.52
CA GLU A 347 -32.73 -22.06 12.33
C GLU A 347 -34.22 -22.37 12.30
N GLN A 348 -34.99 -21.81 13.24
CA GLN A 348 -36.44 -21.97 13.28
C GLN A 348 -37.12 -21.39 12.04
N SER A 349 -36.70 -20.22 11.57
CA SER A 349 -37.31 -19.54 10.43
C SER A 349 -36.99 -20.22 9.10
N LEU A 350 -35.78 -20.75 8.93
CA LEU A 350 -35.31 -21.39 7.69
C LEU A 350 -35.67 -22.88 7.60
N GLY A 351 -35.88 -23.53 8.75
CA GLY A 351 -36.08 -24.97 8.87
C GLY A 351 -34.78 -25.79 8.72
N PRO A 352 -34.82 -27.09 9.08
CA PRO A 352 -33.64 -27.93 9.21
C PRO A 352 -32.87 -28.12 7.87
N GLU A 353 -33.56 -28.11 6.74
CA GLU A 353 -32.93 -28.28 5.42
C GLU A 353 -32.05 -27.08 5.00
N ARG A 354 -32.33 -25.89 5.55
CA ARG A 354 -31.62 -24.63 5.21
C ARG A 354 -30.78 -24.10 6.36
N SER A 355 -30.57 -24.91 7.39
CA SER A 355 -29.78 -24.51 8.56
C SER A 355 -28.77 -25.56 9.02
N ALA A 356 -28.64 -26.69 8.31
CA ALA A 356 -27.71 -27.78 8.67
C ALA A 356 -26.44 -27.81 7.80
N GLY A 357 -25.38 -28.45 8.30
CA GLY A 357 -24.12 -28.65 7.59
C GLY A 357 -23.47 -27.34 7.16
N VAL A 358 -22.89 -27.31 5.97
CA VAL A 358 -22.23 -26.12 5.42
C VAL A 358 -23.17 -24.91 5.31
N ILE A 359 -24.47 -25.13 5.13
CA ILE A 359 -25.46 -24.05 5.10
C ILE A 359 -25.53 -23.37 6.47
N GLY A 360 -25.56 -24.16 7.55
CA GLY A 360 -25.57 -23.67 8.93
C GLY A 360 -24.22 -23.01 9.32
N GLU A 361 -23.09 -23.56 8.85
CA GLU A 361 -21.77 -22.92 9.04
C GLU A 361 -21.76 -21.52 8.39
N ASN A 362 -22.19 -21.40 7.14
CA ASN A 362 -22.31 -20.13 6.42
C ASN A 362 -23.34 -19.17 7.05
N LEU A 363 -24.41 -19.68 7.62
CA LEU A 363 -25.41 -18.88 8.34
C LEU A 363 -24.77 -18.17 9.53
N GLN A 364 -23.99 -18.89 10.35
CA GLN A 364 -23.28 -18.30 11.48
C GLN A 364 -22.34 -17.18 11.07
N ALA A 365 -21.56 -17.35 9.98
CA ALA A 365 -20.67 -16.33 9.47
C ALA A 365 -21.43 -15.05 9.07
N ARG A 366 -22.60 -15.19 8.43
CA ARG A 366 -23.45 -14.06 8.03
C ARG A 366 -24.11 -13.36 9.23
N LEU A 367 -24.54 -14.12 10.23
CA LEU A 367 -25.07 -13.54 11.46
C LEU A 367 -24.00 -12.74 12.22
N ARG A 368 -22.77 -13.25 12.30
CA ARG A 368 -21.64 -12.48 12.85
C ARG A 368 -21.41 -11.18 12.08
N MET A 369 -21.48 -11.23 10.76
CA MET A 369 -21.34 -10.04 9.94
C MET A 369 -22.45 -9.01 10.23
N MET A 370 -23.70 -9.46 10.41
CA MET A 370 -24.80 -8.58 10.76
C MET A 370 -24.55 -7.86 12.10
N VAL A 371 -24.01 -8.57 13.10
CA VAL A 371 -23.59 -7.97 14.38
C VAL A 371 -22.52 -6.93 14.15
N LEU A 372 -21.41 -7.27 13.48
CA LEU A 372 -20.30 -6.34 13.24
C LEU A 372 -20.76 -5.07 12.51
N MET A 373 -21.61 -5.21 11.49
CA MET A 373 -22.16 -4.07 10.75
C MET A 373 -23.08 -3.19 11.59
N SER A 374 -23.74 -3.72 12.63
CA SER A 374 -24.52 -2.88 13.55
C SER A 374 -23.63 -1.94 14.35
N PHE A 375 -22.45 -2.39 14.79
CA PHE A 375 -21.45 -1.54 15.45
C PHE A 375 -20.84 -0.51 14.49
N VAL A 376 -20.55 -0.91 13.25
CA VAL A 376 -20.10 0.04 12.21
C VAL A 376 -21.12 1.16 12.03
N ASN A 377 -22.40 0.82 11.89
CA ASN A 377 -23.47 1.79 11.69
C ASN A 377 -23.69 2.68 12.91
N GLN A 378 -23.58 2.14 14.12
CA GLN A 378 -23.71 2.89 15.37
C GLN A 378 -22.55 3.86 15.58
N GLY A 379 -21.32 3.43 15.30
CA GLY A 379 -20.09 4.16 15.56
C GLY A 379 -19.64 5.11 14.45
N GLY A 380 -20.20 5.02 13.24
CA GLY A 380 -19.76 5.78 12.06
C GLY A 380 -18.36 5.37 11.57
N GLY A 381 -17.99 4.11 11.78
CA GLY A 381 -16.67 3.57 11.45
C GLY A 381 -16.66 2.70 10.18
N PHE A 382 -15.68 1.83 10.10
CA PHE A 382 -15.54 0.85 9.01
C PHE A 382 -15.13 -0.53 9.56
N LEU A 383 -15.50 -1.58 8.83
CA LEU A 383 -15.16 -2.95 9.20
C LEU A 383 -13.77 -3.32 8.64
N ILE A 384 -12.93 -3.84 9.53
CA ILE A 384 -11.62 -4.39 9.19
C ILE A 384 -11.78 -5.90 8.97
N ASN A 385 -11.48 -6.35 7.75
CA ASN A 385 -11.48 -7.76 7.40
C ASN A 385 -10.22 -8.45 7.90
N THR A 386 -10.32 -9.69 8.35
CA THR A 386 -9.23 -10.47 8.95
C THR A 386 -8.78 -11.66 8.09
N SER A 387 -9.32 -11.84 6.88
CA SER A 387 -8.95 -12.93 5.99
C SER A 387 -7.50 -12.78 5.49
N ASN A 388 -6.78 -13.88 5.41
CA ASN A 388 -5.44 -13.94 4.86
C ASN A 388 -5.42 -14.40 3.38
N LYS A 389 -4.28 -14.27 2.72
CA LYS A 389 -4.12 -14.62 1.28
C LYS A 389 -4.41 -16.09 0.99
N THR A 390 -4.03 -17.01 1.88
CA THR A 390 -4.27 -18.45 1.67
C THR A 390 -5.78 -18.74 1.63
N GLU A 391 -6.53 -18.23 2.62
CA GLU A 391 -8.00 -18.37 2.69
C GLU A 391 -8.68 -17.75 1.48
N LEU A 392 -8.29 -16.53 1.10
CA LEU A 392 -8.80 -15.85 -0.10
C LEU A 392 -8.49 -16.64 -1.38
N THR A 393 -7.33 -17.28 -1.46
CA THR A 393 -6.91 -18.03 -2.64
C THR A 393 -7.74 -19.29 -2.82
N VAL A 394 -7.94 -20.08 -1.77
CA VAL A 394 -8.76 -21.30 -1.84
C VAL A 394 -10.26 -21.03 -1.78
N GLY A 395 -10.65 -19.79 -1.42
CA GLY A 395 -12.04 -19.40 -1.23
C GLY A 395 -12.66 -19.97 0.05
N TYR A 396 -11.84 -20.23 1.07
CA TYR A 396 -12.28 -20.65 2.40
C TYR A 396 -12.84 -19.44 3.17
N SER A 397 -13.95 -18.95 2.68
CA SER A 397 -14.67 -17.80 3.22
C SER A 397 -16.15 -17.84 2.80
N THR A 398 -16.99 -17.17 3.56
CA THR A 398 -18.42 -17.07 3.31
C THR A 398 -18.76 -15.71 2.72
N LEU A 399 -19.43 -15.73 1.55
CA LEU A 399 -20.02 -14.53 0.94
C LEU A 399 -20.98 -13.84 1.90
N TYR A 400 -20.87 -12.52 2.04
CA TYR A 400 -21.66 -11.70 2.98
C TYR A 400 -21.46 -12.08 4.46
N GLY A 401 -20.42 -12.85 4.75
CA GLY A 401 -19.98 -13.23 6.09
C GLY A 401 -18.54 -12.74 6.30
N ASP A 402 -17.65 -13.62 6.70
CA ASP A 402 -16.25 -13.35 6.99
C ASP A 402 -15.42 -12.82 5.80
N ALA A 403 -15.90 -12.97 4.55
CA ALA A 403 -15.30 -12.37 3.38
C ALA A 403 -15.45 -10.82 3.32
N ALA A 404 -16.40 -10.24 4.07
CA ALA A 404 -16.73 -8.82 3.96
C ALA A 404 -15.83 -7.93 4.82
N GLY A 405 -15.67 -6.67 4.39
CA GLY A 405 -14.93 -5.61 5.08
C GLY A 405 -14.61 -4.46 4.14
N ALA A 406 -14.21 -3.32 4.68
CA ALA A 406 -13.79 -2.17 3.88
C ALA A 406 -12.34 -2.31 3.42
N ILE A 407 -11.50 -2.88 4.28
CA ILE A 407 -10.07 -3.09 4.05
C ILE A 407 -9.62 -4.42 4.68
N SER A 408 -8.70 -5.10 4.03
CA SER A 408 -8.16 -6.41 4.42
C SER A 408 -6.64 -6.29 4.60
N PRO A 409 -6.15 -5.96 5.80
CA PRO A 409 -4.71 -5.79 6.04
C PRO A 409 -3.91 -7.06 5.77
N LEU A 410 -4.46 -8.23 6.12
CA LEU A 410 -3.78 -9.51 5.97
C LEU A 410 -4.02 -10.19 4.61
N GLY A 411 -4.83 -9.59 3.74
CA GLY A 411 -5.27 -10.23 2.48
C GLY A 411 -4.16 -10.58 1.49
N ASP A 412 -2.95 -10.05 1.68
CA ASP A 412 -1.77 -10.36 0.89
C ASP A 412 -0.66 -11.10 1.68
N LEU A 413 -0.97 -11.58 2.88
CA LEU A 413 -0.10 -12.47 3.66
C LEU A 413 -0.65 -13.89 3.66
N THR A 414 0.21 -14.86 3.38
CA THR A 414 -0.13 -16.28 3.55
C THR A 414 -0.24 -16.63 5.03
N LYS A 415 -0.94 -17.72 5.36
CA LYS A 415 -1.11 -18.15 6.76
C LYS A 415 0.22 -18.32 7.51
N PRO A 416 1.26 -18.97 6.94
CA PRO A 416 2.58 -19.02 7.59
C PRO A 416 3.23 -17.66 7.80
N GLU A 417 3.01 -16.70 6.91
CA GLU A 417 3.50 -15.33 7.08
C GLU A 417 2.78 -14.60 8.21
N VAL A 418 1.48 -14.83 8.38
CA VAL A 418 0.72 -14.31 9.52
C VAL A 418 1.28 -14.84 10.84
N TYR A 419 1.63 -16.13 10.93
CA TYR A 419 2.30 -16.69 12.12
C TYR A 419 3.67 -16.06 12.37
N LYS A 420 4.50 -15.90 11.33
CA LYS A 420 5.81 -15.23 11.47
C LYS A 420 5.65 -13.80 11.97
N LEU A 421 4.67 -13.08 11.46
CA LEU A 421 4.37 -11.71 11.88
C LEU A 421 3.86 -11.68 13.34
N ALA A 422 3.01 -12.64 13.75
CA ALA A 422 2.52 -12.75 15.11
C ALA A 422 3.66 -13.00 16.12
N HIS A 423 4.60 -13.86 15.80
CA HIS A 423 5.78 -14.10 16.66
C HIS A 423 6.64 -12.84 16.77
N TRP A 424 6.91 -12.15 15.65
CA TRP A 424 7.64 -10.89 15.67
C TRP A 424 6.91 -9.80 16.50
N ILE A 425 5.58 -9.69 16.36
CA ILE A 425 4.75 -8.81 17.19
C ILE A 425 4.95 -9.11 18.66
N ASN A 426 4.89 -10.39 19.07
CA ASN A 426 5.06 -10.77 20.47
C ASN A 426 6.45 -10.45 21.02
N GLU A 427 7.49 -10.54 20.21
CA GLU A 427 8.85 -10.12 20.59
C GLU A 427 8.95 -8.60 20.81
N LYS A 428 8.18 -7.81 20.07
CA LYS A 428 8.24 -6.33 20.08
C LYS A 428 7.24 -5.68 21.05
N PHE A 429 6.12 -6.34 21.33
CA PHE A 429 5.00 -5.81 22.12
C PHE A 429 4.74 -6.64 23.38
N ASP A 430 5.80 -7.10 24.04
CA ASP A 430 5.78 -7.77 25.36
C ASP A 430 4.76 -8.93 25.48
N GLY A 431 4.59 -9.73 24.41
CA GLY A 431 3.71 -10.89 24.44
C GLY A 431 2.22 -10.56 24.39
N VAL A 432 1.85 -9.50 23.67
CA VAL A 432 0.47 -8.99 23.56
C VAL A 432 -0.53 -10.02 22.99
N ILE A 433 -0.06 -10.98 22.17
CA ILE A 433 -0.89 -12.08 21.66
C ILE A 433 -0.76 -13.27 22.62
N PRO A 434 -1.84 -13.71 23.29
CA PRO A 434 -1.81 -14.84 24.22
C PRO A 434 -1.28 -16.15 23.59
N GLU A 435 -0.52 -16.94 24.36
CA GLU A 435 0.10 -18.19 23.93
C GLU A 435 -0.92 -19.19 23.33
N PHE A 436 -2.13 -19.24 23.88
CA PHE A 436 -3.19 -20.08 23.35
C PHE A 436 -3.51 -19.78 21.89
N ILE A 437 -3.50 -18.50 21.50
CA ILE A 437 -3.77 -18.05 20.11
C ILE A 437 -2.62 -18.50 19.19
N LEU A 438 -1.39 -18.43 19.65
CA LEU A 438 -0.20 -18.81 18.85
C LEU A 438 -0.08 -20.32 18.63
N THR A 439 -0.55 -21.13 19.60
CA THR A 439 -0.30 -22.58 19.63
C THR A 439 -1.49 -23.43 19.20
N ARG A 440 -2.70 -22.86 19.21
CA ARG A 440 -3.90 -23.60 18.79
C ARG A 440 -3.89 -23.89 17.30
N LYS A 441 -4.49 -25.02 16.91
CA LYS A 441 -4.73 -25.35 15.50
C LYS A 441 -5.74 -24.36 14.89
N PRO A 442 -5.53 -23.90 13.66
CA PRO A 442 -6.50 -23.06 12.95
C PRO A 442 -7.87 -23.73 12.86
N SER A 443 -8.93 -22.95 13.15
CA SER A 443 -10.31 -23.42 13.13
C SER A 443 -11.26 -22.24 13.02
N ALA A 444 -12.32 -22.41 12.22
CA ALA A 444 -13.42 -21.45 12.12
C ALA A 444 -14.47 -21.58 13.25
N GLU A 445 -14.42 -22.62 14.08
CA GLU A 445 -15.33 -22.89 15.22
C GLU A 445 -16.82 -22.79 14.85
N LEU A 446 -17.20 -23.35 13.71
CA LEU A 446 -18.60 -23.33 13.21
C LEU A 446 -19.34 -24.65 13.49
N LYS A 447 -18.63 -25.67 13.97
CA LYS A 447 -19.14 -26.97 14.40
C LYS A 447 -18.21 -27.63 15.41
N ASP A 448 -18.71 -28.64 16.12
CA ASP A 448 -17.94 -29.35 17.15
C ASP A 448 -16.64 -29.95 16.59
N GLY A 449 -15.53 -29.69 17.27
CA GLY A 449 -14.21 -30.26 16.96
C GLY A 449 -13.65 -29.87 15.60
N GLN A 450 -14.12 -28.77 15.03
CA GLN A 450 -13.64 -28.29 13.72
C GLN A 450 -12.16 -27.93 13.78
N VAL A 451 -11.43 -28.37 12.76
CA VAL A 451 -10.07 -27.92 12.41
C VAL A 451 -10.09 -27.59 10.91
N ASP A 452 -9.35 -26.61 10.49
CA ASP A 452 -9.27 -26.25 9.07
C ASP A 452 -8.72 -27.45 8.27
N PRO A 453 -9.29 -27.72 7.07
CA PRO A 453 -9.00 -28.93 6.31
C PRO A 453 -7.67 -28.87 5.53
N PHE A 454 -6.80 -27.93 5.85
CA PHE A 454 -5.57 -27.65 5.11
C PHE A 454 -4.33 -27.80 5.99
N ASP A 455 -3.27 -28.33 5.40
CA ASP A 455 -1.92 -28.12 5.90
C ASP A 455 -1.37 -26.83 5.27
N TYR A 456 -1.38 -25.75 6.04
CA TYR A 456 -1.02 -24.43 5.56
C TYR A 456 0.45 -24.30 5.13
N ASP A 457 1.34 -25.06 5.73
CA ASP A 457 2.77 -25.06 5.37
C ASP A 457 3.00 -25.70 3.99
N VAL A 458 2.14 -26.65 3.62
CA VAL A 458 2.18 -27.32 2.32
C VAL A 458 1.49 -26.50 1.24
N ILE A 459 0.25 -26.05 1.49
CA ILE A 459 -0.53 -25.42 0.42
C ILE A 459 -0.14 -23.97 0.15
N SER A 460 0.31 -23.20 1.15
CA SER A 460 0.54 -21.77 0.98
C SER A 460 1.63 -21.45 -0.04
N PRO A 461 2.79 -22.13 -0.06
CA PRO A 461 3.80 -21.90 -1.09
C PRO A 461 3.32 -22.22 -2.52
N GLU A 462 2.53 -23.29 -2.68
CA GLU A 462 1.93 -23.64 -3.97
C GLU A 462 0.96 -22.58 -4.47
N LEU A 463 0.07 -22.13 -3.57
CA LEU A 463 -0.92 -21.09 -3.90
C LEU A 463 -0.25 -19.76 -4.23
N GLU A 464 0.79 -19.37 -3.48
CA GLU A 464 1.57 -18.17 -3.78
C GLU A 464 2.23 -18.23 -5.16
N ALA A 465 2.82 -19.36 -5.52
CA ALA A 465 3.39 -19.57 -6.84
C ALA A 465 2.33 -19.45 -7.95
N LEU A 466 1.15 -20.07 -7.76
CA LEU A 466 0.04 -19.95 -8.72
C LEU A 466 -0.44 -18.51 -8.89
N VAL A 467 -0.55 -17.74 -7.79
CA VAL A 467 -0.96 -16.32 -7.84
C VAL A 467 0.09 -15.50 -8.58
N ARG A 468 1.38 -15.66 -8.24
CA ARG A 468 2.51 -14.95 -8.85
C ARG A 468 2.59 -15.21 -10.36
N GLU A 469 2.39 -16.45 -10.78
CA GLU A 469 2.44 -16.88 -12.18
C GLU A 469 1.13 -16.61 -12.95
N ASN A 470 0.14 -15.95 -12.36
CA ASN A 470 -1.21 -15.78 -12.92
C ASN A 470 -1.89 -17.11 -13.29
N ARG A 471 -1.54 -18.20 -12.63
CA ARG A 471 -2.16 -19.52 -12.79
C ARG A 471 -3.30 -19.71 -11.79
N SER A 472 -4.08 -20.74 -11.99
CA SER A 472 -5.20 -21.07 -11.07
C SER A 472 -5.48 -22.57 -11.11
N ASN A 473 -5.68 -23.14 -9.94
CA ASN A 473 -6.23 -24.49 -9.77
C ASN A 473 -7.78 -24.48 -9.77
N ALA A 474 -8.42 -25.64 -9.59
CA ALA A 474 -9.86 -25.75 -9.62
C ALA A 474 -10.56 -24.96 -8.49
N SER A 475 -9.99 -25.00 -7.27
CA SER A 475 -10.53 -24.26 -6.11
C SER A 475 -10.48 -22.75 -6.33
N MET A 476 -9.36 -22.24 -6.82
CA MET A 476 -9.20 -20.82 -7.16
C MET A 476 -10.21 -20.35 -8.20
N ARG A 477 -10.45 -21.17 -9.24
CA ARG A 477 -11.47 -20.86 -10.28
C ARG A 477 -12.88 -20.84 -9.70
N ALA A 478 -13.24 -21.86 -8.91
CA ALA A 478 -14.56 -21.96 -8.31
C ALA A 478 -14.86 -20.81 -7.33
N SER A 479 -13.84 -20.22 -6.73
CA SER A 479 -13.98 -19.16 -5.72
C SER A 479 -13.64 -17.75 -6.22
N GLU A 480 -13.31 -17.56 -7.50
CA GLU A 480 -12.92 -16.24 -8.04
C GLU A 480 -13.96 -15.14 -7.72
N HIS A 481 -15.25 -15.47 -7.84
CA HIS A 481 -16.34 -14.55 -7.54
C HIS A 481 -16.39 -14.09 -6.07
N LYS A 482 -15.87 -14.88 -5.13
CA LYS A 482 -15.86 -14.52 -3.70
C LYS A 482 -14.90 -13.36 -3.42
N ARG A 483 -13.77 -13.30 -4.11
CA ARG A 483 -12.75 -12.27 -3.94
C ARG A 483 -13.21 -10.86 -4.29
N TRP A 484 -14.30 -10.72 -5.05
CA TRP A 484 -14.90 -9.42 -5.35
C TRP A 484 -15.61 -8.78 -4.15
N GLN A 485 -15.85 -9.53 -3.08
CA GLN A 485 -16.44 -9.02 -1.84
C GLN A 485 -15.42 -8.70 -0.76
N THR A 486 -14.21 -9.17 -0.92
CA THR A 486 -13.11 -8.81 -0.03
C THR A 486 -12.86 -7.31 -0.16
N GLY A 487 -12.73 -6.63 0.97
CA GLY A 487 -12.36 -5.23 0.99
C GLY A 487 -11.02 -4.96 0.33
N LEU A 488 -10.57 -3.73 0.34
CA LEU A 488 -9.29 -3.33 -0.22
C LEU A 488 -8.16 -4.14 0.41
N VAL A 489 -7.48 -4.97 -0.38
CA VAL A 489 -6.34 -5.78 0.06
C VAL A 489 -5.09 -4.93 -0.01
N LEU A 490 -4.46 -4.66 1.13
CA LEU A 490 -3.17 -3.97 1.18
C LEU A 490 -2.08 -4.85 0.56
N LYS A 491 -1.43 -4.36 -0.47
CA LYS A 491 -0.43 -5.10 -1.24
C LYS A 491 0.94 -4.99 -0.58
N VAL A 492 1.52 -6.13 -0.25
CA VAL A 492 2.87 -6.25 0.34
C VAL A 492 3.73 -7.30 -0.36
N SER A 493 3.14 -8.12 -1.22
CA SER A 493 3.84 -9.12 -2.02
C SER A 493 4.05 -8.66 -3.46
N GLU A 494 4.74 -9.48 -4.25
CA GLU A 494 4.93 -9.25 -5.69
C GLU A 494 3.59 -9.17 -6.42
N LYS A 495 2.63 -10.03 -6.07
CA LYS A 495 1.29 -10.06 -6.66
C LYS A 495 0.20 -10.34 -5.63
N ALA A 496 -0.72 -9.39 -5.49
CA ALA A 496 -1.89 -9.46 -4.61
C ALA A 496 -3.18 -9.71 -5.40
N PHE A 497 -4.24 -10.08 -4.69
CA PHE A 497 -5.60 -10.02 -5.24
C PHE A 497 -6.05 -8.56 -5.39
N GLY A 498 -6.93 -8.31 -6.36
CA GLY A 498 -7.39 -6.98 -6.71
C GLY A 498 -6.90 -6.54 -8.08
N ARG A 499 -6.53 -5.29 -8.24
CA ARG A 499 -6.21 -4.68 -9.54
C ARG A 499 -4.98 -5.27 -10.24
N GLY A 500 -4.02 -5.79 -9.48
CA GLY A 500 -2.82 -6.43 -10.04
C GLY A 500 -3.06 -7.82 -10.63
N ARG A 501 -4.24 -8.42 -10.40
CA ARG A 501 -4.63 -9.74 -10.90
C ARG A 501 -6.05 -9.72 -11.46
N MET A 502 -6.16 -9.28 -12.69
CA MET A 502 -7.44 -9.18 -13.41
C MET A 502 -7.79 -10.49 -14.10
N MET A 503 -8.37 -11.45 -13.35
CA MET A 503 -8.78 -12.75 -13.86
C MET A 503 -10.28 -12.77 -14.17
N PRO A 504 -10.70 -13.18 -15.39
CA PRO A 504 -12.11 -13.29 -15.73
C PRO A 504 -12.84 -14.28 -14.80
N ILE A 505 -14.00 -13.91 -14.25
CA ILE A 505 -14.81 -14.78 -13.42
C ILE A 505 -15.44 -15.90 -14.29
N THR A 506 -15.89 -15.55 -15.50
CA THR A 506 -16.64 -16.42 -16.40
C THR A 506 -15.74 -17.29 -17.31
N ARG A 507 -14.51 -17.56 -16.90
CA ARG A 507 -13.58 -18.42 -17.65
C ARG A 507 -13.83 -19.91 -17.36
N LYS A 508 -13.52 -20.77 -18.34
CA LYS A 508 -13.50 -22.22 -18.19
C LYS A 508 -12.15 -22.73 -17.66
#